data_fb56ac286333f0581641bfbdb9737da9
#
_entry.id   fb56ac286333f0581641bfbdb9737da9
#
_cell.length_a   1.000
_cell.length_b   1.000
_cell.length_c   1.000
_cell.angle_alpha   90.00
_cell.angle_beta   90.00
_cell.angle_gamma   90.00
#
_symmetry.space_group_name_H-M   'P 1'
#
loop_
_entity.id
_entity.type
_entity.pdbx_description
1 polymer ?
#
loop_
_entity_poly.entity_id
_entity_poly.type
_entity_poly.pdbx_seq_one_letter_code
_entity_poly.pdbx_strand_id
1 'polypeptide(L)'
;MVISIGGDGTFLKAASRVGKKNIPILGINTGRLGFLADISPEEMEETFDEIYNNHYKVEERSVLQLRCDDERLMQSPYALNEIAVLKRDSSSMISIHAAINGAPLTTYQADGLVISTPTGSTAYSLSVGGPVIVPHSKTIAITPVAPHSLNVRPIVICDDWEITLDVESRSHNFLVAIDGRSESCKETTQLHISRADYSIKVVKRFNHIFFDTLRNKLMWGVDIR
;
A
#
# COMPACT_ATOMS: atom_id res chain seq x y z
N MET A 1 -5.12 -21.87 -5.96
CA MET A 1 -5.45 -20.48 -6.35
C MET A 1 -6.66 -19.99 -5.56
N VAL A 2 -6.70 -18.72 -5.16
CA VAL A 2 -7.87 -18.04 -4.58
C VAL A 2 -8.43 -17.11 -5.64
N ILE A 3 -9.74 -17.05 -5.79
CA ILE A 3 -10.42 -16.11 -6.68
C ILE A 3 -11.07 -15.05 -5.81
N SER A 4 -10.70 -13.78 -6.02
CA SER A 4 -11.27 -12.62 -5.35
C SER A 4 -12.24 -11.93 -6.31
N ILE A 5 -13.52 -11.94 -5.98
CA ILE A 5 -14.57 -11.32 -6.80
C ILE A 5 -15.04 -10.04 -6.10
N GLY A 6 -14.84 -8.89 -6.73
CA GLY A 6 -15.12 -7.56 -6.20
C GLY A 6 -14.07 -6.54 -6.61
N GLY A 7 -13.95 -5.43 -5.88
CA GLY A 7 -12.92 -4.42 -6.12
C GLY A 7 -11.62 -4.70 -5.37
N ASP A 8 -10.66 -3.74 -5.45
CA ASP A 8 -9.35 -3.82 -4.80
C ASP A 8 -9.46 -4.05 -3.28
N GLY A 9 -10.47 -3.47 -2.60
CA GLY A 9 -10.70 -3.72 -1.18
C GLY A 9 -11.05 -5.18 -0.85
N THR A 10 -11.74 -5.90 -1.75
CA THR A 10 -12.00 -7.34 -1.62
C THR A 10 -10.72 -8.14 -1.82
N PHE A 11 -9.89 -7.71 -2.77
CA PHE A 11 -8.58 -8.31 -3.02
C PHE A 11 -7.66 -8.16 -1.80
N LEU A 12 -7.60 -6.98 -1.16
CA LEU A 12 -6.82 -6.77 0.06
C LEU A 12 -7.24 -7.70 1.19
N LYS A 13 -8.57 -7.92 1.36
CA LYS A 13 -9.09 -8.90 2.35
C LYS A 13 -8.67 -10.33 2.01
N ALA A 14 -8.68 -10.71 0.74
CA ALA A 14 -8.22 -12.02 0.29
C ALA A 14 -6.71 -12.18 0.54
N ALA A 15 -5.90 -11.17 0.21
CA ALA A 15 -4.46 -11.14 0.44
C ALA A 15 -4.12 -11.28 1.93
N SER A 16 -4.81 -10.55 2.82
CA SER A 16 -4.64 -10.67 4.26
C SER A 16 -4.93 -12.08 4.80
N ARG A 17 -5.96 -12.77 4.26
CA ARG A 17 -6.31 -14.16 4.63
C ARG A 17 -5.34 -15.19 4.09
N VAL A 18 -4.82 -14.97 2.90
CA VAL A 18 -3.78 -15.81 2.29
C VAL A 18 -2.48 -15.67 3.07
N GLY A 19 -2.04 -14.44 3.37
CA GLY A 19 -0.82 -14.19 4.13
C GLY A 19 0.37 -14.98 3.58
N LYS A 20 1.11 -15.63 4.47
CA LYS A 20 2.32 -16.44 4.15
C LYS A 20 2.07 -17.78 3.43
N LYS A 21 0.80 -18.12 3.12
CA LYS A 21 0.46 -19.45 2.55
C LYS A 21 0.93 -19.66 1.12
N ASN A 22 1.48 -18.64 0.48
CA ASN A 22 2.04 -18.72 -0.88
C ASN A 22 1.02 -19.16 -1.95
N ILE A 23 -0.27 -18.84 -1.76
CA ILE A 23 -1.36 -19.20 -2.67
C ILE A 23 -1.61 -18.01 -3.61
N PRO A 24 -1.52 -18.20 -4.95
CA PRO A 24 -1.82 -17.14 -5.91
C PRO A 24 -3.27 -16.67 -5.84
N ILE A 25 -3.50 -15.36 -6.02
CA ILE A 25 -4.81 -14.72 -6.00
C ILE A 25 -5.10 -14.16 -7.39
N LEU A 26 -6.27 -14.54 -7.95
CA LEU A 26 -6.84 -13.96 -9.15
C LEU A 26 -7.87 -12.90 -8.74
N GLY A 27 -7.76 -11.68 -9.27
CA GLY A 27 -8.70 -10.59 -8.98
C GLY A 27 -9.66 -10.34 -10.13
N ILE A 28 -10.96 -10.60 -9.91
CA ILE A 28 -12.04 -10.31 -10.86
C ILE A 28 -12.79 -9.09 -10.34
N ASN A 29 -12.89 -8.07 -11.16
CA ASN A 29 -13.57 -6.82 -10.81
C ASN A 29 -15.04 -6.89 -11.21
N THR A 30 -15.95 -6.56 -10.28
CA THR A 30 -17.39 -6.50 -10.54
C THR A 30 -17.95 -5.08 -10.54
N GLY A 31 -17.07 -4.09 -10.57
CA GLY A 31 -17.44 -2.67 -10.55
C GLY A 31 -16.50 -1.82 -11.39
N ARG A 32 -15.95 -0.75 -10.81
CA ARG A 32 -14.94 0.06 -11.48
C ARG A 32 -13.61 -0.67 -11.51
N LEU A 33 -12.94 -0.69 -12.66
CA LEU A 33 -11.62 -1.30 -12.85
C LEU A 33 -10.66 -0.96 -11.72
N GLY A 34 -10.05 -1.99 -11.11
CA GLY A 34 -9.03 -1.87 -10.06
C GLY A 34 -7.60 -1.93 -10.61
N PHE A 35 -6.63 -1.73 -9.74
CA PHE A 35 -5.23 -2.00 -10.03
C PHE A 35 -4.83 -3.43 -9.61
N LEU A 36 -5.55 -4.00 -8.63
CA LEU A 36 -5.35 -5.35 -8.14
C LEU A 36 -6.34 -6.32 -8.79
N ALA A 37 -7.65 -6.01 -8.71
CA ALA A 37 -8.70 -6.71 -9.42
C ALA A 37 -8.91 -6.01 -10.78
N ASP A 38 -8.25 -6.50 -11.80
CA ASP A 38 -8.16 -5.86 -13.12
C ASP A 38 -8.75 -6.71 -14.26
N ILE A 39 -9.35 -7.86 -13.94
CA ILE A 39 -10.07 -8.68 -14.91
C ILE A 39 -11.54 -8.29 -14.84
N SER A 40 -12.10 -7.85 -15.96
CA SER A 40 -13.53 -7.54 -16.07
C SER A 40 -14.39 -8.81 -16.16
N PRO A 41 -15.71 -8.73 -15.87
CA PRO A 41 -16.61 -9.88 -16.04
C PRO A 41 -16.63 -10.41 -17.47
N GLU A 42 -16.49 -9.55 -18.46
CA GLU A 42 -16.50 -9.89 -19.90
C GLU A 42 -15.26 -10.71 -20.29
N GLU A 43 -14.15 -10.54 -19.57
CA GLU A 43 -12.88 -11.25 -19.80
C GLU A 43 -12.78 -12.57 -19.04
N MET A 44 -13.77 -12.92 -18.21
CA MET A 44 -13.70 -14.08 -17.30
C MET A 44 -13.55 -15.39 -18.03
N GLU A 45 -14.35 -15.64 -19.07
CA GLU A 45 -14.35 -16.90 -19.81
C GLU A 45 -12.97 -17.14 -20.45
N GLU A 46 -12.46 -16.16 -21.19
CA GLU A 46 -11.13 -16.20 -21.79
C GLU A 46 -10.03 -16.39 -20.74
N THR A 47 -10.13 -15.67 -19.61
CA THR A 47 -9.14 -15.77 -18.52
C THR A 47 -9.11 -17.17 -17.90
N PHE A 48 -10.28 -17.82 -17.71
CA PHE A 48 -10.32 -19.19 -17.19
C PHE A 48 -9.76 -20.19 -18.18
N ASP A 49 -10.00 -20.00 -19.48
CA ASP A 49 -9.41 -20.84 -20.54
C ASP A 49 -7.88 -20.68 -20.55
N GLU A 50 -7.37 -19.43 -20.44
CA GLU A 50 -5.93 -19.19 -20.32
C GLU A 50 -5.34 -19.90 -19.08
N ILE A 51 -6.02 -19.79 -17.92
CA ILE A 51 -5.57 -20.44 -16.68
C ILE A 51 -5.58 -21.96 -16.80
N TYR A 52 -6.63 -22.54 -17.38
CA TYR A 52 -6.75 -23.98 -17.60
C TYR A 52 -5.62 -24.52 -18.49
N ASN A 53 -5.23 -23.74 -19.50
CA ASN A 53 -4.13 -24.06 -20.40
C ASN A 53 -2.75 -23.65 -19.86
N ASN A 54 -2.63 -23.25 -18.60
CA ASN A 54 -1.40 -22.72 -17.97
C ASN A 54 -0.78 -21.54 -18.71
N HIS A 55 -1.60 -20.73 -19.36
CA HIS A 55 -1.18 -19.54 -20.11
C HIS A 55 -1.46 -18.26 -19.30
N TYR A 56 -0.80 -18.11 -18.15
CA TYR A 56 -0.87 -16.95 -17.28
C TYR A 56 0.49 -16.71 -16.62
N LYS A 57 0.67 -15.55 -16.02
CA LYS A 57 1.84 -15.23 -15.21
C LYS A 57 1.46 -14.96 -13.76
N VAL A 58 2.41 -15.20 -12.87
CA VAL A 58 2.28 -14.89 -11.44
C VAL A 58 3.25 -13.77 -11.12
N GLU A 59 2.72 -12.67 -10.63
CA GLU A 59 3.49 -11.53 -10.17
C GLU A 59 3.59 -11.54 -8.64
N GLU A 60 4.79 -11.28 -8.12
CA GLU A 60 5.01 -11.13 -6.68
C GLU A 60 4.88 -9.67 -6.29
N ARG A 61 4.10 -9.41 -5.24
CA ARG A 61 3.88 -8.09 -4.67
C ARG A 61 4.49 -8.05 -3.28
N SER A 62 5.36 -7.07 -3.05
CA SER A 62 5.94 -6.83 -1.74
C SER A 62 4.87 -6.47 -0.71
N VAL A 63 5.12 -6.82 0.54
CA VAL A 63 4.24 -6.57 1.68
C VAL A 63 5.03 -5.80 2.70
N LEU A 64 4.46 -4.76 3.32
CA LEU A 64 5.02 -4.11 4.48
C LEU A 64 4.65 -4.87 5.75
N GLN A 65 5.56 -4.86 6.70
CA GLN A 65 5.35 -5.34 8.06
C GLN A 65 5.55 -4.19 9.05
N LEU A 66 4.57 -4.00 9.93
CA LEU A 66 4.69 -3.17 11.12
C LEU A 66 5.18 -3.99 12.30
N ARG A 67 6.06 -3.42 13.13
CA ARG A 67 6.42 -3.93 14.46
C ARG A 67 6.32 -2.79 15.47
N CYS A 68 5.68 -3.04 16.59
CA CYS A 68 5.54 -2.13 17.70
C CYS A 68 5.11 -2.90 18.96
N ASP A 69 4.92 -2.21 20.08
CA ASP A 69 4.46 -2.76 21.35
C ASP A 69 2.92 -2.79 21.53
N ASP A 70 2.14 -2.25 20.56
CA ASP A 70 0.67 -2.29 20.60
C ASP A 70 0.14 -3.61 20.04
N GLU A 71 -0.39 -4.46 20.93
CA GLU A 71 -0.89 -5.81 20.60
C GLU A 71 -2.03 -5.78 19.55
N ARG A 72 -2.85 -4.72 19.51
CA ARG A 72 -3.97 -4.62 18.56
C ARG A 72 -3.47 -4.50 17.13
N LEU A 73 -2.43 -3.69 16.91
CA LEU A 73 -1.77 -3.56 15.61
C LEU A 73 -1.08 -4.87 15.21
N MET A 74 -0.50 -5.57 16.19
CA MET A 74 0.24 -6.81 15.95
C MET A 74 -0.66 -8.01 15.61
N GLN A 75 -1.99 -7.93 15.80
CA GLN A 75 -2.91 -8.97 15.33
C GLN A 75 -2.92 -9.12 13.80
N SER A 76 -2.66 -8.04 13.05
CA SER A 76 -2.59 -8.08 11.59
C SER A 76 -1.64 -6.99 11.07
N PRO A 77 -0.33 -7.15 11.28
CA PRO A 77 0.66 -6.08 11.08
C PRO A 77 1.14 -5.95 9.63
N TYR A 78 0.46 -6.55 8.67
CA TYR A 78 0.89 -6.61 7.27
C TYR A 78 0.02 -5.76 6.36
N ALA A 79 0.66 -5.02 5.45
CA ALA A 79 0.01 -4.21 4.43
C ALA A 79 0.50 -4.57 3.02
N LEU A 80 -0.43 -4.81 2.10
CA LEU A 80 -0.13 -4.96 0.68
C LEU A 80 -0.02 -3.58 0.01
N ASN A 81 -0.84 -2.60 0.42
CA ASN A 81 -0.79 -1.25 -0.09
C ASN A 81 0.09 -0.34 0.78
N GLU A 82 -0.39 0.02 1.99
CA GLU A 82 0.30 1.03 2.80
C GLU A 82 0.05 0.88 4.30
N ILE A 83 0.97 1.46 5.06
CA ILE A 83 0.84 1.78 6.48
C ILE A 83 0.83 3.31 6.57
N ALA A 84 -0.26 3.89 7.07
CA ALA A 84 -0.40 5.33 7.24
C ALA A 84 -0.43 5.70 8.73
N VAL A 85 0.36 6.70 9.09
CA VAL A 85 0.34 7.35 10.41
C VAL A 85 -0.40 8.66 10.24
N LEU A 86 -1.49 8.86 10.97
CA LEU A 86 -2.38 9.99 10.78
C LEU A 86 -2.68 10.69 12.11
N LYS A 87 -2.93 11.99 12.06
CA LYS A 87 -3.48 12.71 13.22
C LYS A 87 -4.85 12.14 13.58
N ARG A 88 -5.14 12.11 14.87
CA ARG A 88 -6.47 11.75 15.37
C ARG A 88 -7.41 12.95 15.39
N ASP A 89 -6.88 14.11 15.80
CA ASP A 89 -7.68 15.31 16.00
C ASP A 89 -7.61 16.25 14.79
N SER A 90 -8.74 16.86 14.45
CA SER A 90 -8.84 17.75 13.29
C SER A 90 -8.08 19.08 13.43
N SER A 91 -7.83 19.53 14.66
CA SER A 91 -7.39 20.90 14.96
C SER A 91 -5.87 21.10 15.01
N SER A 92 -5.06 20.03 15.00
CA SER A 92 -3.60 20.15 15.09
C SER A 92 -2.87 19.17 14.19
N MET A 93 -1.71 19.56 13.67
CA MET A 93 -0.76 18.66 13.03
C MET A 93 -0.09 17.78 14.08
N ILE A 94 0.53 16.71 13.62
CA ILE A 94 1.44 15.87 14.41
C ILE A 94 2.88 16.06 13.93
N SER A 95 3.84 15.84 14.84
CA SER A 95 5.25 15.77 14.50
C SER A 95 5.66 14.31 14.40
N ILE A 96 6.14 13.88 13.25
CA ILE A 96 6.58 12.51 13.00
C ILE A 96 8.09 12.54 12.78
N HIS A 97 8.85 12.04 13.74
CA HIS A 97 10.29 11.88 13.65
C HIS A 97 10.61 10.60 12.90
N ALA A 98 11.14 10.71 11.71
CA ALA A 98 11.47 9.57 10.86
C ALA A 98 12.96 9.31 10.82
N ALA A 99 13.35 8.06 10.98
CA ALA A 99 14.71 7.58 10.78
C ALA A 99 14.71 6.38 9.82
N ILE A 100 15.80 6.25 9.05
CA ILE A 100 16.02 5.16 8.10
C ILE A 100 17.28 4.41 8.50
N ASN A 101 17.18 3.11 8.75
CA ASN A 101 18.29 2.28 9.24
C ASN A 101 19.03 2.93 10.44
N GLY A 102 18.26 3.55 11.35
CA GLY A 102 18.78 4.25 12.52
C GLY A 102 19.34 5.66 12.25
N ALA A 103 19.47 6.10 11.00
CA ALA A 103 19.90 7.45 10.67
C ALA A 103 18.69 8.40 10.58
N PRO A 104 18.71 9.56 11.27
CA PRO A 104 17.63 10.54 11.20
C PRO A 104 17.39 11.01 9.75
N LEU A 105 16.14 10.92 9.26
CA LEU A 105 15.75 11.47 7.97
C LEU A 105 15.28 12.92 8.12
N THR A 106 14.20 13.14 8.86
CA THR A 106 13.61 14.46 9.15
C THR A 106 12.47 14.33 10.14
N THR A 107 11.98 15.48 10.62
CA THR A 107 10.72 15.58 11.35
C THR A 107 9.65 16.13 10.41
N TYR A 108 8.62 15.34 10.14
CA TYR A 108 7.46 15.77 9.36
C TYR A 108 6.45 16.44 10.29
N GLN A 109 6.19 17.73 10.09
CA GLN A 109 5.03 18.43 10.67
C GLN A 109 3.92 18.37 9.62
N ALA A 110 2.93 17.50 9.84
CA ALA A 110 1.95 17.15 8.82
C ALA A 110 0.64 16.63 9.45
N ASP A 111 -0.37 16.40 8.63
CA ASP A 111 -1.56 15.66 9.02
C ASP A 111 -1.31 14.15 9.11
N GLY A 112 -0.22 13.69 8.52
CA GLY A 112 0.21 12.30 8.57
C GLY A 112 1.36 11.97 7.64
N LEU A 113 1.69 10.68 7.58
CA LEU A 113 2.72 10.11 6.73
C LEU A 113 2.24 8.76 6.20
N VAL A 114 2.34 8.54 4.90
CA VAL A 114 1.98 7.29 4.23
C VAL A 114 3.24 6.57 3.79
N ILE A 115 3.43 5.35 4.26
CA ILE A 115 4.49 4.45 3.83
C ILE A 115 3.86 3.40 2.93
N SER A 116 4.16 3.41 1.63
CA SER A 116 3.51 2.56 0.66
C SER A 116 4.47 1.64 -0.08
N THR A 117 3.96 0.44 -0.41
CA THR A 117 4.58 -0.46 -1.39
C THR A 117 4.42 0.12 -2.80
N PRO A 118 5.11 -0.43 -3.82
CA PRO A 118 4.79 -0.11 -5.21
C PRO A 118 3.32 -0.38 -5.59
N THR A 119 2.72 -1.44 -5.03
CA THR A 119 1.30 -1.74 -5.22
C THR A 119 0.41 -0.64 -4.65
N GLY A 120 0.69 -0.17 -3.44
CA GLY A 120 -0.05 0.92 -2.78
C GLY A 120 0.23 2.31 -3.35
N SER A 121 1.22 2.46 -4.22
CA SER A 121 1.53 3.77 -4.85
C SER A 121 0.35 4.34 -5.65
N THR A 122 -0.58 3.50 -6.08
CA THR A 122 -1.81 3.88 -6.79
C THR A 122 -3.05 3.95 -5.88
N ALA A 123 -2.88 3.79 -4.56
CA ALA A 123 -3.93 3.86 -3.55
C ALA A 123 -3.88 5.19 -2.77
N TYR A 124 -3.82 5.17 -1.45
CA TYR A 124 -3.82 6.39 -0.63
C TYR A 124 -2.61 7.27 -0.90
N SER A 125 -1.43 6.68 -1.14
CA SER A 125 -0.22 7.42 -1.51
C SER A 125 -0.45 8.33 -2.74
N LEU A 126 -1.14 7.85 -3.78
CA LEU A 126 -1.47 8.65 -4.96
C LEU A 126 -2.33 9.88 -4.59
N SER A 127 -3.34 9.69 -3.74
CA SER A 127 -4.29 10.74 -3.34
C SER A 127 -3.61 11.89 -2.58
N VAL A 128 -2.47 11.64 -1.94
CA VAL A 128 -1.68 12.63 -1.20
C VAL A 128 -0.44 13.11 -1.96
N GLY A 129 -0.37 12.84 -3.25
CA GLY A 129 0.67 13.33 -4.15
C GLY A 129 1.94 12.48 -4.21
N GLY A 130 1.85 11.22 -3.79
CA GLY A 130 2.93 10.24 -3.96
C GLY A 130 3.16 9.85 -5.42
N PRO A 131 4.36 9.36 -5.76
CA PRO A 131 4.68 8.92 -7.11
C PRO A 131 3.98 7.61 -7.47
N VAL A 132 3.64 7.42 -8.74
CA VAL A 132 3.26 6.11 -9.27
C VAL A 132 4.53 5.27 -9.43
N ILE A 133 4.53 4.08 -8.83
CA ILE A 133 5.67 3.16 -8.84
C ILE A 133 5.28 1.86 -9.54
N VAL A 134 6.12 1.39 -10.45
CA VAL A 134 5.90 0.12 -11.14
C VAL A 134 5.90 -1.04 -10.12
N PRO A 135 4.92 -1.95 -10.18
CA PRO A 135 4.72 -2.98 -9.14
C PRO A 135 5.90 -3.87 -8.79
N HIS A 136 6.82 -4.09 -9.73
CA HIS A 136 8.01 -4.93 -9.52
C HIS A 136 9.23 -4.18 -8.97
N SER A 137 9.09 -2.89 -8.66
CA SER A 137 10.16 -2.10 -8.06
C SER A 137 10.46 -2.57 -6.65
N LYS A 138 11.74 -2.70 -6.31
CA LYS A 138 12.20 -3.01 -4.95
C LYS A 138 12.32 -1.73 -4.14
N THR A 139 11.20 -1.04 -3.94
CA THR A 139 11.18 0.28 -3.31
C THR A 139 9.99 0.44 -2.36
N ILE A 140 10.10 1.42 -1.48
CA ILE A 140 9.04 1.91 -0.59
C ILE A 140 8.94 3.42 -0.81
N ALA A 141 7.73 3.96 -0.93
CA ALA A 141 7.51 5.39 -0.95
C ALA A 141 7.09 5.90 0.43
N ILE A 142 7.64 7.04 0.83
CA ILE A 142 7.28 7.79 2.04
C ILE A 142 6.67 9.11 1.57
N THR A 143 5.36 9.27 1.78
CA THR A 143 4.59 10.41 1.28
C THR A 143 3.93 11.16 2.44
N PRO A 144 4.27 12.43 2.69
CA PRO A 144 3.63 13.21 3.73
C PRO A 144 2.20 13.62 3.34
N VAL A 145 1.29 13.67 4.31
CA VAL A 145 -0.09 14.13 4.15
C VAL A 145 -0.17 15.58 4.60
N ALA A 146 -0.50 16.50 3.70
CA ALA A 146 -0.64 17.93 3.97
C ALA A 146 0.51 18.52 4.85
N PRO A 147 1.78 18.38 4.44
CA PRO A 147 2.91 18.86 5.24
C PRO A 147 2.90 20.39 5.34
N HIS A 148 3.27 20.88 6.52
CA HIS A 148 3.41 22.32 6.74
C HIS A 148 4.61 22.92 5.97
N SER A 149 5.70 22.15 5.86
CA SER A 149 6.89 22.59 5.15
C SER A 149 6.74 22.47 3.64
N LEU A 150 6.97 23.56 2.92
CA LEU A 150 6.93 23.59 1.44
C LEU A 150 8.11 22.86 0.79
N ASN A 151 9.17 22.55 1.55
CA ASN A 151 10.39 21.90 1.04
C ASN A 151 10.32 20.36 1.10
N VAL A 152 9.36 19.79 1.85
CA VAL A 152 9.20 18.35 1.96
C VAL A 152 8.49 17.80 0.71
N ARG A 153 9.01 16.71 0.18
CA ARG A 153 8.46 15.99 -0.98
C ARG A 153 8.40 14.51 -0.66
N PRO A 154 7.55 13.74 -1.33
CA PRO A 154 7.65 12.29 -1.28
C PRO A 154 9.04 11.80 -1.63
N ILE A 155 9.53 10.80 -0.89
CA ILE A 155 10.81 10.14 -1.15
C ILE A 155 10.60 8.66 -1.40
N VAL A 156 11.37 8.11 -2.33
CA VAL A 156 11.40 6.67 -2.62
C VAL A 156 12.72 6.11 -2.15
N ILE A 157 12.66 5.05 -1.36
CA ILE A 157 13.81 4.35 -0.76
C ILE A 157 13.86 2.89 -1.19
N CYS A 158 14.95 2.20 -0.92
CA CYS A 158 15.07 0.75 -1.12
C CYS A 158 14.14 -0.01 -0.15
N ASP A 159 13.54 -1.11 -0.61
CA ASP A 159 12.57 -1.89 0.18
C ASP A 159 13.19 -2.76 1.27
N ASP A 160 14.52 -2.91 1.27
CA ASP A 160 15.31 -3.60 2.30
C ASP A 160 15.70 -2.68 3.47
N TRP A 161 15.30 -1.42 3.44
CA TRP A 161 15.55 -0.47 4.53
C TRP A 161 14.44 -0.50 5.57
N GLU A 162 14.83 -0.29 6.84
CA GLU A 162 13.91 -0.17 7.96
C GLU A 162 13.59 1.30 8.23
N ILE A 163 12.31 1.60 8.41
CA ILE A 163 11.78 2.92 8.76
C ILE A 163 11.37 2.88 10.22
N THR A 164 11.90 3.79 11.04
CA THR A 164 11.48 3.99 12.43
C THR A 164 10.75 5.32 12.54
N LEU A 165 9.58 5.32 13.19
CA LEU A 165 8.76 6.51 13.39
C LEU A 165 8.44 6.69 14.88
N ASP A 166 8.72 7.88 15.40
CA ASP A 166 8.25 8.39 16.69
C ASP A 166 7.28 9.53 16.44
N VAL A 167 6.15 9.56 17.16
CA VAL A 167 5.07 10.50 16.89
C VAL A 167 4.77 11.33 18.13
N GLU A 168 4.76 12.67 17.97
CA GLU A 168 4.29 13.61 18.98
C GLU A 168 2.94 14.21 18.55
N SER A 169 1.96 14.20 19.45
CA SER A 169 0.62 14.71 19.21
C SER A 169 0.09 15.43 20.45
N ARG A 170 -0.64 16.53 20.26
CA ARG A 170 -1.26 17.26 21.37
C ARG A 170 -2.25 16.44 22.21
N SER A 171 -2.90 15.48 21.58
CA SER A 171 -3.83 14.56 22.25
C SER A 171 -3.13 13.33 22.84
N HIS A 172 -1.80 13.27 22.77
CA HIS A 172 -1.00 12.11 23.16
C HIS A 172 -1.43 10.78 22.47
N ASN A 173 -2.15 10.89 21.35
CA ASN A 173 -2.62 9.77 20.55
C ASN A 173 -2.58 10.11 19.07
N PHE A 174 -2.36 9.09 18.25
CA PHE A 174 -2.41 9.17 16.79
C PHE A 174 -3.11 7.93 16.22
N LEU A 175 -3.34 7.90 14.92
CA LEU A 175 -3.94 6.76 14.23
C LEU A 175 -2.88 6.05 13.40
N VAL A 176 -2.91 4.71 13.41
CA VAL A 176 -2.18 3.88 12.47
C VAL A 176 -3.20 3.13 11.63
N ALA A 177 -3.14 3.29 10.32
CA ALA A 177 -3.99 2.59 9.37
C ALA A 177 -3.15 1.60 8.54
N ILE A 178 -3.55 0.33 8.51
CA ILE A 178 -2.91 -0.75 7.75
C ILE A 178 -3.90 -1.26 6.71
N ASP A 179 -3.68 -0.98 5.42
CA ASP A 179 -4.62 -1.28 4.33
C ASP A 179 -6.06 -0.85 4.68
N GLY A 180 -6.22 0.37 5.21
CA GLY A 180 -7.50 0.97 5.57
C GLY A 180 -8.11 0.52 6.91
N ARG A 181 -7.47 -0.36 7.69
CA ARG A 181 -7.88 -0.72 9.05
C ARG A 181 -7.15 0.18 10.03
N SER A 182 -7.87 1.01 10.78
CA SER A 182 -7.30 2.04 11.66
C SER A 182 -7.42 1.66 13.14
N GLU A 183 -6.31 1.85 13.86
CA GLU A 183 -6.23 1.73 15.33
C GLU A 183 -5.65 3.01 15.92
N SER A 184 -6.12 3.37 17.11
CA SER A 184 -5.59 4.51 17.86
C SER A 184 -4.42 4.06 18.73
N CYS A 185 -3.27 4.73 18.60
CA CYS A 185 -2.04 4.44 19.33
C CYS A 185 -1.66 5.60 20.24
N LYS A 186 -0.94 5.30 21.31
CA LYS A 186 -0.34 6.32 22.19
C LYS A 186 0.94 6.85 21.56
N GLU A 187 1.27 8.11 21.82
CA GLU A 187 2.52 8.72 21.33
C GLU A 187 3.79 8.03 21.85
N THR A 188 3.70 7.24 22.92
CA THR A 188 4.83 6.44 23.43
C THR A 188 5.13 5.21 22.58
N THR A 189 4.26 4.86 21.62
CA THR A 189 4.44 3.71 20.74
C THR A 189 5.36 4.06 19.60
N GLN A 190 6.56 3.46 19.57
CA GLN A 190 7.47 3.54 18.44
C GLN A 190 7.07 2.54 17.36
N LEU A 191 7.10 2.97 16.11
CA LEU A 191 6.73 2.15 14.97
C LEU A 191 7.96 1.79 14.14
N HIS A 192 8.15 0.50 13.87
CA HIS A 192 9.16 -0.01 12.96
C HIS A 192 8.47 -0.61 11.72
N ILE A 193 8.78 -0.09 10.55
CA ILE A 193 8.18 -0.52 9.29
C ILE A 193 9.28 -1.02 8.36
N SER A 194 9.11 -2.23 7.85
CA SER A 194 10.04 -2.85 6.91
C SER A 194 9.28 -3.73 5.92
N ARG A 195 9.95 -4.23 4.89
CA ARG A 195 9.39 -5.26 4.03
C ARG A 195 9.23 -6.57 4.81
N ALA A 196 8.10 -7.24 4.63
CA ALA A 196 7.85 -8.57 5.17
C ALA A 196 8.75 -9.63 4.50
N ASP A 197 8.91 -10.77 5.16
CA ASP A 197 9.67 -11.94 4.70
C ASP A 197 8.94 -12.77 3.63
N TYR A 198 7.77 -12.31 3.16
CA TYR A 198 6.96 -12.96 2.14
C TYR A 198 6.36 -11.94 1.16
N SER A 199 5.90 -12.43 0.02
CA SER A 199 5.17 -11.68 -1.01
C SER A 199 3.77 -12.25 -1.21
N ILE A 200 2.86 -11.43 -1.74
CA ILE A 200 1.55 -11.88 -2.23
C ILE A 200 1.68 -12.16 -3.72
N LYS A 201 1.28 -13.37 -4.12
CA LYS A 201 1.25 -13.81 -5.51
C LYS A 201 -0.06 -13.40 -6.18
N VAL A 202 0.05 -12.63 -7.25
CA VAL A 202 -1.09 -12.15 -8.04
C VAL A 202 -1.07 -12.79 -9.41
N VAL A 203 -2.17 -13.42 -9.80
CA VAL A 203 -2.34 -13.98 -11.13
C VAL A 203 -2.70 -12.87 -12.10
N LYS A 204 -2.01 -12.81 -13.23
CA LYS A 204 -2.24 -11.88 -14.33
C LYS A 204 -2.36 -12.65 -15.65
N ARG A 205 -3.18 -12.16 -16.57
CA ARG A 205 -3.19 -12.65 -17.95
C ARG A 205 -1.81 -12.47 -18.56
N PHE A 206 -1.45 -13.36 -19.48
CA PHE A 206 -0.10 -13.35 -20.07
C PHE A 206 0.23 -12.03 -20.74
N ASN A 207 -0.73 -11.44 -21.46
CA ASN A 207 -0.58 -10.18 -22.19
C ASN A 207 -0.87 -8.93 -21.35
N HIS A 208 -1.15 -9.06 -20.03
CA HIS A 208 -1.43 -7.92 -19.17
C HIS A 208 -0.18 -7.02 -19.06
N ILE A 209 -0.38 -5.72 -19.28
CA ILE A 209 0.64 -4.67 -19.14
C ILE A 209 0.15 -3.62 -18.14
N PHE A 210 0.93 -3.35 -17.10
CA PHE A 210 0.60 -2.37 -16.04
C PHE A 210 0.24 -0.99 -16.61
N PHE A 211 0.92 -0.56 -17.69
CA PHE A 211 0.67 0.75 -18.30
C PHE A 211 -0.70 0.86 -18.97
N ASP A 212 -1.29 -0.26 -19.42
CA ASP A 212 -2.66 -0.27 -19.94
C ASP A 212 -3.66 0.01 -18.82
N THR A 213 -3.50 -0.66 -17.68
CA THR A 213 -4.32 -0.39 -16.49
C THR A 213 -4.16 1.07 -16.03
N LEU A 214 -2.94 1.60 -16.05
CA LEU A 214 -2.67 3.00 -15.69
C LEU A 214 -3.40 3.98 -16.61
N ARG A 215 -3.30 3.79 -17.94
CA ARG A 215 -4.01 4.62 -18.92
C ARG A 215 -5.52 4.53 -18.78
N ASN A 216 -6.04 3.32 -18.71
CA ASN A 216 -7.48 3.08 -18.67
C ASN A 216 -8.12 3.57 -17.36
N LYS A 217 -7.43 3.43 -16.22
CA LYS A 217 -7.97 3.80 -14.92
C LYS A 217 -7.76 5.28 -14.56
N LEU A 218 -6.61 5.84 -14.85
CA LEU A 218 -6.26 7.22 -14.51
C LEU A 218 -6.37 8.19 -15.71
N MET A 219 -6.79 7.70 -16.88
CA MET A 219 -6.76 8.51 -18.13
C MET A 219 -5.38 9.16 -18.36
N TRP A 220 -4.32 8.40 -18.05
CA TRP A 220 -2.96 8.91 -18.02
C TRP A 220 -2.52 9.42 -19.40
N GLY A 221 -2.19 10.71 -19.47
CA GLY A 221 -1.76 11.37 -20.70
C GLY A 221 -2.91 11.77 -21.65
N VAL A 222 -4.17 11.62 -21.24
CA VAL A 222 -5.31 12.08 -22.03
C VAL A 222 -5.50 13.58 -21.79
N ASP A 223 -5.33 14.37 -22.85
CA ASP A 223 -5.64 15.80 -22.85
C ASP A 223 -7.13 15.96 -23.11
N ILE A 224 -7.90 16.23 -22.02
CA ILE A 224 -9.33 16.55 -22.13
C ILE A 224 -9.42 18.04 -22.44
N ARG A 225 -9.49 18.36 -23.74
CA ARG A 225 -9.82 19.71 -24.24
C ARG A 225 -11.31 19.84 -24.48
#